data_31df86162fa8e709e2390fc8e4404091
#
_entry.id   31df86162fa8e709e2390fc8e4404091
#
_cell.length_a   1.000
_cell.length_b   1.000
_cell.length_c   1.000
_cell.angle_alpha   90.00
_cell.angle_beta   90.00
_cell.angle_gamma   90.00
#
_symmetry.space_group_name_H-M   'P 1'
#
loop_
_entity.id
_entity.type
_entity.pdbx_description
1 polymer ?
#
loop_
_entity_poly.entity_id
_entity_poly.type
_entity_poly.pdbx_seq_one_letter_code
_entity_poly.pdbx_strand_id
1 'polypeptide(L)'
;MRSTPTRTLHLRSLGVVLLSIAALAGCGSSSGSAVSVPKIGPAKTYSLAGFQPSAPVSAGRSTLLSFTIAQPSGQPLTAYKQCCEPHAGVDLIVVRSDDSHVQYDDSDIAANGKITQPVVFPAPGRYRVVVSAYPKQTSPESPINFQLFTTVTVRGTYHPQPIPPFTATQTVDGYRFQIQGHPQIHAIQANFLTLKVLDPQGRRATFTTWRGALAHAIFFHEGSLDYFHTHVCSPGATYCTSALGATKVTGSSSAPGELNVGVLLPESGTWRMFLITYLGGHVLTVPYTLNVS
;
A
#
# COMPACT_ATOMS: atom_id res chain seq x y z
N MET A 1 27.82 48.65 44.67
CA MET A 1 26.98 48.89 45.85
C MET A 1 26.30 47.55 46.14
N ARG A 2 26.88 46.71 47.02
CA ARG A 2 26.63 46.56 48.47
C ARG A 2 25.12 46.59 48.74
N SER A 3 24.45 45.50 49.18
CA SER A 3 24.57 44.90 50.50
C SER A 3 23.74 43.60 50.64
N THR A 4 24.35 42.55 51.16
CA THR A 4 23.76 41.53 52.05
C THR A 4 23.74 42.16 53.47
N PRO A 5 23.17 41.52 54.56
CA PRO A 5 22.60 40.18 54.81
C PRO A 5 21.34 40.24 55.73
N THR A 6 20.75 39.14 56.16
CA THR A 6 20.75 38.72 57.58
C THR A 6 20.05 37.36 57.75
N ARG A 7 20.74 36.48 58.44
CA ARG A 7 20.28 35.22 59.09
C ARG A 7 19.36 35.53 60.30
N THR A 8 18.40 34.68 60.52
CA THR A 8 17.92 34.44 61.90
C THR A 8 17.63 32.95 62.11
N LEU A 9 18.37 32.38 63.01
CA LEU A 9 18.23 31.08 63.59
C LEU A 9 17.23 31.18 64.74
N HIS A 10 16.26 30.30 64.87
CA HIS A 10 15.65 30.00 66.18
C HIS A 10 15.50 28.49 66.37
N LEU A 11 15.91 28.14 67.57
CA LEU A 11 16.19 26.83 68.12
C LEU A 11 14.99 26.31 68.91
N ARG A 12 14.83 24.96 68.94
CA ARG A 12 14.28 24.12 69.98
C ARG A 12 12.79 24.13 70.31
N SER A 13 12.18 22.95 70.18
CA SER A 13 11.57 22.24 71.33
C SER A 13 11.39 20.77 71.03
N LEU A 14 12.02 19.93 71.83
CA LEU A 14 11.78 18.51 71.98
C LEU A 14 10.39 18.34 72.64
N GLY A 15 9.57 17.51 72.06
CA GLY A 15 8.34 16.98 72.70
C GLY A 15 8.29 15.46 72.52
N VAL A 16 8.69 14.76 73.54
CA VAL A 16 8.49 13.31 73.68
C VAL A 16 7.04 13.04 74.03
N VAL A 17 6.31 12.27 73.28
CA VAL A 17 5.06 11.69 73.70
C VAL A 17 5.01 10.18 73.34
N LEU A 18 4.66 9.45 74.37
CA LEU A 18 4.68 7.99 74.49
C LEU A 18 3.82 7.21 73.48
N LEU A 19 4.31 6.02 73.23
CA LEU A 19 3.63 4.90 72.58
C LEU A 19 2.27 4.59 73.24
N SER A 20 1.30 4.36 72.36
CA SER A 20 0.15 3.50 72.70
C SER A 20 -0.04 2.54 71.51
N ILE A 21 0.39 1.30 71.68
CA ILE A 21 0.14 0.19 70.78
C ILE A 21 -1.27 -0.30 71.05
N ALA A 22 -2.18 -0.04 70.11
CA ALA A 22 -3.47 -0.72 70.07
C ALA A 22 -3.44 -1.73 68.91
N ALA A 23 -3.23 -2.99 69.25
CA ALA A 23 -3.38 -4.10 68.33
C ALA A 23 -4.88 -4.33 68.05
N LEU A 24 -5.33 -3.91 66.88
CA LEU A 24 -6.64 -4.32 66.36
C LEU A 24 -6.39 -5.44 65.35
N ALA A 25 -6.54 -6.68 65.80
CA ALA A 25 -6.68 -7.84 64.92
C ALA A 25 -8.05 -7.76 64.25
N GLY A 26 -8.10 -7.12 63.10
CA GLY A 26 -9.23 -7.14 62.19
C GLY A 26 -9.04 -8.24 61.15
N CYS A 27 -9.56 -9.46 61.39
CA CYS A 27 -9.79 -10.43 60.33
C CYS A 27 -10.89 -9.90 59.41
N GLY A 28 -10.47 -9.05 58.44
CA GLY A 28 -11.31 -8.70 57.31
C GLY A 28 -11.13 -9.77 56.25
N SER A 29 -12.09 -10.67 56.09
CA SER A 29 -12.23 -11.52 54.93
C SER A 29 -12.51 -10.61 53.74
N SER A 30 -11.44 -10.15 53.07
CA SER A 30 -11.58 -9.53 51.76
C SER A 30 -12.00 -10.63 50.78
N SER A 31 -13.30 -10.73 50.52
CA SER A 31 -13.81 -11.38 49.33
C SER A 31 -13.23 -10.62 48.14
N GLY A 32 -12.02 -11.03 47.73
CA GLY A 32 -11.40 -10.52 46.54
C GLY A 32 -12.29 -10.86 45.33
N SER A 33 -13.03 -9.86 44.87
CA SER A 33 -13.67 -9.97 43.58
C SER A 33 -12.56 -10.25 42.59
N ALA A 34 -12.48 -11.49 42.11
CA ALA A 34 -11.53 -11.86 41.05
C ALA A 34 -11.79 -10.94 39.87
N VAL A 35 -10.82 -10.07 39.59
CA VAL A 35 -10.87 -9.23 38.39
C VAL A 35 -10.86 -10.18 37.20
N SER A 36 -12.02 -10.33 36.57
CA SER A 36 -12.15 -11.12 35.35
C SER A 36 -11.36 -10.41 34.25
N VAL A 37 -10.24 -10.98 33.83
CA VAL A 37 -9.51 -10.51 32.67
C VAL A 37 -10.39 -10.73 31.45
N PRO A 38 -10.71 -9.68 30.67
CA PRO A 38 -11.51 -9.84 29.46
C PRO A 38 -10.84 -10.83 28.52
N LYS A 39 -11.56 -11.85 28.09
CA LYS A 39 -11.07 -12.80 27.10
C LYS A 39 -11.09 -12.10 25.75
N ILE A 40 -9.94 -11.58 25.32
CA ILE A 40 -9.80 -10.97 24.02
C ILE A 40 -9.83 -12.09 22.97
N GLY A 41 -10.86 -12.09 22.14
CA GLY A 41 -10.96 -12.98 20.98
C GLY A 41 -9.96 -12.57 19.88
N PRO A 42 -9.73 -13.44 18.89
CA PRO A 42 -8.88 -13.09 17.75
C PRO A 42 -9.43 -11.84 17.04
N ALA A 43 -8.52 -10.99 16.58
CA ALA A 43 -8.90 -9.82 15.81
C ALA A 43 -9.64 -10.25 14.53
N LYS A 44 -10.80 -9.66 14.28
CA LYS A 44 -11.57 -9.87 13.07
C LYS A 44 -11.14 -8.85 12.05
N THR A 45 -10.63 -9.31 10.91
CA THR A 45 -10.14 -8.48 9.82
C THR A 45 -10.85 -8.81 8.51
N TYR A 46 -10.67 -7.97 7.50
CA TYR A 46 -11.07 -8.32 6.13
C TYR A 46 -10.23 -9.49 5.63
N SER A 47 -10.83 -10.37 4.83
CA SER A 47 -10.15 -11.55 4.28
C SER A 47 -10.73 -11.95 2.93
N LEU A 48 -9.93 -12.66 2.12
CA LEU A 48 -10.40 -13.27 0.89
C LEU A 48 -11.16 -14.56 1.22
N ALA A 49 -12.37 -14.70 0.70
CA ALA A 49 -13.19 -15.89 0.86
C ALA A 49 -13.49 -16.53 -0.51
N GLY A 50 -13.40 -17.86 -0.58
CA GLY A 50 -13.72 -18.63 -1.77
C GLY A 50 -12.84 -18.32 -2.98
N PHE A 51 -11.57 -17.97 -2.78
CA PHE A 51 -10.66 -17.62 -3.87
C PHE A 51 -10.47 -18.80 -4.83
N GLN A 52 -10.70 -18.52 -6.10
CA GLN A 52 -10.45 -19.45 -7.20
C GLN A 52 -9.49 -18.82 -8.21
N PRO A 53 -8.62 -19.61 -8.84
CA PRO A 53 -8.50 -21.07 -8.74
C PRO A 53 -7.83 -21.52 -7.44
N SER A 54 -8.31 -22.64 -6.89
CA SER A 54 -7.71 -23.32 -5.72
C SER A 54 -6.60 -24.31 -6.09
N ALA A 55 -6.50 -24.65 -7.39
CA ALA A 55 -5.50 -25.56 -7.94
C ALA A 55 -4.58 -24.82 -8.94
N PRO A 56 -3.35 -25.33 -9.18
CA PRO A 56 -2.45 -24.76 -10.18
C PRO A 56 -3.09 -24.68 -11.57
N VAL A 57 -2.85 -23.56 -12.26
CA VAL A 57 -3.39 -23.25 -13.59
C VAL A 57 -2.35 -23.45 -14.70
N SER A 58 -2.75 -23.29 -15.97
CA SER A 58 -1.85 -23.39 -17.12
C SER A 58 -1.39 -22.01 -17.61
N ALA A 59 -0.13 -21.88 -18.02
CA ALA A 59 0.37 -20.67 -18.64
C ALA A 59 -0.30 -20.42 -20.01
N GLY A 60 -0.36 -19.14 -20.40
CA GLY A 60 -0.82 -18.67 -21.71
C GLY A 60 -2.33 -18.80 -21.95
N ARG A 61 -3.10 -19.19 -20.95
CA ARG A 61 -4.56 -19.30 -21.05
C ARG A 61 -5.25 -18.32 -20.10
N SER A 62 -6.36 -17.76 -20.55
CA SER A 62 -7.22 -16.95 -19.66
C SER A 62 -7.72 -17.80 -18.51
N THR A 63 -7.52 -17.34 -17.32
CA THR A 63 -7.97 -17.94 -16.06
C THR A 63 -8.88 -16.95 -15.35
N LEU A 64 -10.09 -17.34 -15.02
CA LEU A 64 -10.99 -16.50 -14.26
C LEU A 64 -10.61 -16.57 -12.77
N LEU A 65 -10.08 -15.48 -12.22
CA LEU A 65 -9.99 -15.30 -10.78
C LEU A 65 -11.38 -14.97 -10.25
N SER A 66 -11.78 -15.57 -9.13
CA SER A 66 -13.03 -15.19 -8.47
C SER A 66 -12.92 -15.36 -6.96
N PHE A 67 -13.52 -14.44 -6.20
CA PHE A 67 -13.52 -14.43 -4.74
C PHE A 67 -14.59 -13.48 -4.21
N THR A 68 -14.77 -13.48 -2.90
CA THR A 68 -15.46 -12.41 -2.17
C THR A 68 -14.51 -11.84 -1.11
N ILE A 69 -14.74 -10.62 -0.68
CA ILE A 69 -14.06 -10.04 0.48
C ILE A 69 -15.00 -10.20 1.68
N ALA A 70 -14.59 -10.98 2.66
CA ALA A 70 -15.31 -11.10 3.91
C ALA A 70 -14.95 -9.93 4.83
N GLN A 71 -15.97 -9.28 5.38
CA GLN A 71 -15.84 -8.24 6.39
C GLN A 71 -15.52 -8.84 7.77
N PRO A 72 -15.09 -8.02 8.76
CA PRO A 72 -14.91 -8.48 10.15
C PRO A 72 -16.14 -9.18 10.76
N SER A 73 -17.33 -8.88 10.27
CA SER A 73 -18.58 -9.56 10.64
C SER A 73 -18.71 -10.98 10.06
N GLY A 74 -17.89 -11.35 9.09
CA GLY A 74 -18.01 -12.57 8.28
C GLY A 74 -18.92 -12.43 7.06
N GLN A 75 -19.64 -11.30 6.91
CA GLN A 75 -20.50 -11.06 5.76
C GLN A 75 -19.68 -10.59 4.55
N PRO A 76 -20.12 -10.86 3.32
CA PRO A 76 -19.49 -10.32 2.13
C PRO A 76 -19.49 -8.79 2.13
N LEU A 77 -18.40 -8.18 1.69
CA LEU A 77 -18.36 -6.76 1.36
C LEU A 77 -19.06 -6.58 0.00
N THR A 78 -20.13 -5.78 -0.01
CA THR A 78 -20.94 -5.54 -1.22
C THR A 78 -20.98 -4.08 -1.63
N ALA A 79 -20.55 -3.17 -0.75
CA ALA A 79 -20.58 -1.73 -1.00
C ALA A 79 -19.16 -1.18 -1.18
N TYR A 80 -18.89 -0.68 -2.37
CA TYR A 80 -17.61 -0.09 -2.76
C TYR A 80 -17.79 1.35 -3.20
N LYS A 81 -16.72 2.14 -3.21
CA LYS A 81 -16.68 3.43 -3.89
C LYS A 81 -17.02 3.23 -5.37
N GLN A 82 -17.76 4.16 -5.94
CA GLN A 82 -18.17 4.07 -7.34
C GLN A 82 -17.06 4.53 -8.27
N CYS A 83 -17.11 4.04 -9.52
CA CYS A 83 -16.07 4.21 -10.54
C CYS A 83 -15.74 5.67 -10.87
N CYS A 84 -14.73 5.80 -11.66
CA CYS A 84 -14.21 7.02 -12.30
C CYS A 84 -13.23 7.85 -11.45
N GLU A 85 -12.85 7.34 -10.29
CA GLU A 85 -11.79 7.85 -9.45
C GLU A 85 -10.65 6.81 -9.37
N PRO A 86 -9.39 7.20 -9.10
CA PRO A 86 -8.28 6.26 -8.99
C PRO A 86 -8.42 5.30 -7.78
N HIS A 87 -9.48 5.43 -7.02
CA HIS A 87 -9.74 4.69 -5.78
C HIS A 87 -11.22 4.24 -5.73
N ALA A 88 -11.60 3.41 -6.68
CA ALA A 88 -12.96 2.88 -6.77
C ALA A 88 -12.96 1.35 -6.91
N GLY A 89 -13.97 0.68 -6.35
CA GLY A 89 -14.16 -0.74 -6.52
C GLY A 89 -13.04 -1.61 -5.95
N VAL A 90 -12.47 -2.46 -6.79
CA VAL A 90 -11.37 -3.36 -6.46
C VAL A 90 -10.37 -3.39 -7.61
N ASP A 91 -9.18 -2.90 -7.34
CA ASP A 91 -8.02 -3.08 -8.22
C ASP A 91 -7.38 -4.44 -7.97
N LEU A 92 -7.08 -5.14 -9.02
CA LEU A 92 -6.38 -6.42 -8.96
C LEU A 92 -5.04 -6.29 -9.66
N ILE A 93 -3.97 -6.49 -8.90
CA ILE A 93 -2.61 -6.49 -9.42
C ILE A 93 -2.03 -7.88 -9.29
N VAL A 94 -1.53 -8.39 -10.39
CA VAL A 94 -0.90 -9.72 -10.46
C VAL A 94 0.55 -9.54 -10.83
N VAL A 95 1.46 -9.98 -9.96
CA VAL A 95 2.90 -9.91 -10.21
C VAL A 95 3.53 -11.30 -10.14
N ARG A 96 4.42 -11.61 -11.08
CA ARG A 96 5.22 -12.83 -11.04
C ARG A 96 6.30 -12.73 -9.96
N SER A 97 6.61 -13.83 -9.32
CA SER A 97 7.53 -13.86 -8.16
C SER A 97 8.98 -13.41 -8.44
N ASP A 98 9.34 -13.20 -9.67
CA ASP A 98 10.64 -12.66 -10.11
C ASP A 98 10.52 -11.24 -10.68
N ASP A 99 9.40 -10.55 -10.44
CA ASP A 99 9.12 -9.19 -10.92
C ASP A 99 9.25 -8.99 -12.44
N SER A 100 9.20 -10.08 -13.22
CA SER A 100 9.31 -10.02 -14.68
C SER A 100 8.00 -9.65 -15.38
N HIS A 101 6.87 -9.75 -14.69
CA HIS A 101 5.54 -9.48 -15.26
C HIS A 101 4.61 -8.91 -14.23
N VAL A 102 3.85 -7.89 -14.62
CA VAL A 102 2.74 -7.32 -13.87
C VAL A 102 1.52 -7.18 -14.78
N GLN A 103 0.35 -7.41 -14.22
CA GLN A 103 -0.95 -7.08 -14.81
C GLN A 103 -1.74 -6.27 -13.78
N TYR A 104 -2.43 -5.20 -14.23
CA TYR A 104 -3.22 -4.30 -13.39
C TYR A 104 -4.58 -4.09 -14.03
N ASP A 105 -5.62 -4.56 -13.35
CA ASP A 105 -7.00 -4.56 -13.84
C ASP A 105 -7.99 -4.07 -12.78
N ASP A 106 -9.10 -3.48 -13.24
CA ASP A 106 -10.31 -3.30 -12.45
C ASP A 106 -11.15 -4.56 -12.51
N SER A 107 -11.64 -5.00 -11.37
CA SER A 107 -12.41 -6.23 -11.29
C SER A 107 -13.92 -5.97 -11.38
N ASP A 108 -14.63 -6.87 -12.04
CA ASP A 108 -16.09 -6.88 -12.00
C ASP A 108 -16.59 -7.30 -10.62
N ILE A 109 -17.53 -6.53 -10.07
CA ILE A 109 -18.13 -6.77 -8.75
C ILE A 109 -19.64 -6.96 -8.90
N ALA A 110 -20.10 -8.17 -8.62
CA ALA A 110 -21.52 -8.49 -8.63
C ALA A 110 -22.23 -7.94 -7.37
N ALA A 111 -23.56 -7.79 -7.43
CA ALA A 111 -24.37 -7.26 -6.33
C ALA A 111 -24.25 -8.04 -5.01
N ASN A 112 -23.92 -9.34 -5.07
CA ASN A 112 -23.65 -10.18 -3.91
C ASN A 112 -22.22 -10.09 -3.37
N GLY A 113 -21.40 -9.17 -3.93
CA GLY A 113 -19.99 -8.99 -3.54
C GLY A 113 -19.01 -9.98 -4.19
N LYS A 114 -19.48 -10.84 -5.10
CA LYS A 114 -18.57 -11.71 -5.86
C LYS A 114 -17.76 -10.87 -6.83
N ILE A 115 -16.45 -11.00 -6.74
CA ILE A 115 -15.47 -10.32 -7.59
C ILE A 115 -14.96 -11.33 -8.61
N THR A 116 -14.84 -10.91 -9.86
CA THR A 116 -14.32 -11.74 -10.95
C THR A 116 -13.38 -10.93 -11.84
N GLN A 117 -12.29 -11.59 -12.26
CA GLN A 117 -11.31 -10.98 -13.17
C GLN A 117 -10.66 -12.07 -14.04
N PRO A 118 -10.75 -12.00 -15.37
CA PRO A 118 -9.96 -12.84 -16.25
C PRO A 118 -8.50 -12.38 -16.26
N VAL A 119 -7.56 -13.30 -16.05
CA VAL A 119 -6.11 -13.05 -16.01
C VAL A 119 -5.42 -14.04 -16.93
N VAL A 120 -4.40 -13.59 -17.65
CA VAL A 120 -3.50 -14.44 -18.42
C VAL A 120 -2.15 -14.49 -17.72
N PHE A 121 -1.73 -15.65 -17.26
CA PHE A 121 -0.41 -15.90 -16.71
C PHE A 121 0.54 -16.31 -17.82
N PRO A 122 1.52 -15.47 -18.24
CA PRO A 122 2.30 -15.75 -19.44
C PRO A 122 3.28 -16.92 -19.32
N ALA A 123 3.74 -17.25 -18.10
CA ALA A 123 4.77 -18.25 -17.88
C ALA A 123 4.53 -19.06 -16.59
N PRO A 124 5.14 -20.25 -16.44
CA PRO A 124 5.12 -21.02 -15.20
C PRO A 124 5.75 -20.26 -14.03
N GLY A 125 5.30 -20.56 -12.82
CA GLY A 125 5.83 -20.00 -11.59
C GLY A 125 4.73 -19.59 -10.61
N ARG A 126 5.12 -18.84 -9.58
CA ARG A 126 4.18 -18.28 -8.60
C ARG A 126 3.90 -16.83 -8.96
N TYR A 127 2.66 -16.44 -8.76
CA TYR A 127 2.20 -15.08 -8.94
C TYR A 127 1.53 -14.59 -7.66
N ARG A 128 1.98 -13.47 -7.14
CA ARG A 128 1.27 -12.78 -6.07
C ARG A 128 0.10 -12.02 -6.68
N VAL A 129 -1.04 -12.12 -6.04
CA VAL A 129 -2.24 -11.36 -6.37
C VAL A 129 -2.46 -10.37 -5.23
N VAL A 130 -2.43 -9.10 -5.56
CA VAL A 130 -2.78 -8.00 -4.66
C VAL A 130 -4.20 -7.57 -4.98
N VAL A 131 -5.06 -7.61 -3.98
CA VAL A 131 -6.45 -7.13 -4.05
C VAL A 131 -6.52 -5.83 -3.28
N SER A 132 -6.53 -4.71 -3.98
CA SER A 132 -6.66 -3.39 -3.38
C SER A 132 -8.13 -2.98 -3.40
N ALA A 133 -8.76 -2.95 -2.24
CA ALA A 133 -10.20 -2.72 -2.10
C ALA A 133 -10.49 -1.31 -1.55
N TYR A 134 -11.49 -0.67 -2.13
CA TYR A 134 -11.98 0.66 -1.77
C TYR A 134 -13.44 0.58 -1.32
N PRO A 135 -13.72 0.22 -0.07
CA PRO A 135 -15.07 0.12 0.44
C PRO A 135 -15.76 1.48 0.48
N LYS A 136 -17.08 1.49 0.30
CA LYS A 136 -17.88 2.68 0.58
C LYS A 136 -17.82 2.96 2.07
N GLN A 137 -17.35 4.13 2.45
CA GLN A 137 -17.30 4.52 3.85
C GLN A 137 -18.71 4.74 4.38
N THR A 138 -19.05 4.04 5.44
CA THR A 138 -20.35 4.13 6.14
C THR A 138 -20.22 4.77 7.52
N SER A 139 -19.01 4.88 8.04
CA SER A 139 -18.67 5.55 9.29
C SER A 139 -17.24 6.10 9.24
N PRO A 140 -16.84 7.00 10.16
CA PRO A 140 -15.46 7.50 10.23
C PRO A 140 -14.41 6.40 10.49
N GLU A 141 -14.81 5.29 11.10
CA GLU A 141 -13.94 4.14 11.40
C GLU A 141 -13.84 3.17 10.20
N SER A 142 -14.64 3.35 9.17
CA SER A 142 -14.55 2.52 7.97
C SER A 142 -13.21 2.75 7.28
N PRO A 143 -12.49 1.68 6.87
CA PRO A 143 -11.22 1.85 6.17
C PRO A 143 -11.43 2.61 4.87
N ILE A 144 -10.49 3.51 4.56
CA ILE A 144 -10.46 4.23 3.28
C ILE A 144 -10.15 3.26 2.15
N ASN A 145 -9.18 2.38 2.39
CA ASN A 145 -8.78 1.27 1.53
C ASN A 145 -8.04 0.22 2.36
N PHE A 146 -7.86 -0.95 1.80
CA PHE A 146 -6.97 -1.98 2.35
C PHE A 146 -6.52 -2.92 1.23
N GLN A 147 -5.43 -3.65 1.48
CA GLN A 147 -4.90 -4.64 0.57
C GLN A 147 -5.00 -6.03 1.19
N LEU A 148 -5.39 -7.01 0.36
CA LEU A 148 -5.36 -8.42 0.67
C LEU A 148 -4.46 -9.12 -0.34
N PHE A 149 -3.82 -10.20 0.08
CA PHE A 149 -2.83 -10.89 -0.72
C PHE A 149 -3.14 -12.37 -0.82
N THR A 150 -2.89 -12.94 -1.99
CA THR A 150 -2.92 -14.39 -2.20
C THR A 150 -1.90 -14.77 -3.28
N THR A 151 -1.79 -16.06 -3.57
CA THR A 151 -0.85 -16.58 -4.57
C THR A 151 -1.54 -17.53 -5.50
N VAL A 152 -1.29 -17.39 -6.80
CA VAL A 152 -1.66 -18.36 -7.83
C VAL A 152 -0.40 -19.08 -8.29
N THR A 153 -0.46 -20.41 -8.40
CA THR A 153 0.61 -21.23 -8.95
C THR A 153 0.29 -21.60 -10.41
N VAL A 154 1.23 -21.35 -11.29
CA VAL A 154 1.14 -21.73 -12.72
C VAL A 154 2.04 -22.91 -12.97
N ARG A 155 1.46 -24.00 -13.55
CA ARG A 155 2.16 -25.27 -13.80
C ARG A 155 3.28 -25.11 -14.81
N GLY A 156 4.32 -25.93 -14.64
CA GLY A 156 5.48 -26.02 -15.51
C GLY A 156 6.78 -25.70 -14.78
N THR A 157 7.88 -25.79 -15.49
CA THR A 157 9.21 -25.50 -14.93
C THR A 157 9.36 -23.99 -14.77
N TYR A 158 9.65 -23.56 -13.56
CA TYR A 158 9.90 -22.16 -13.26
C TYR A 158 11.33 -21.78 -13.64
N HIS A 159 11.45 -20.83 -14.55
CA HIS A 159 12.71 -20.22 -14.93
C HIS A 159 12.63 -18.73 -14.50
N PRO A 160 13.23 -18.34 -13.37
CA PRO A 160 13.23 -16.95 -12.93
C PRO A 160 14.03 -16.09 -13.92
N GLN A 161 13.51 -14.90 -14.19
CA GLN A 161 14.24 -13.89 -14.94
C GLN A 161 15.00 -13.00 -13.95
N PRO A 162 16.28 -12.73 -14.18
CA PRO A 162 17.00 -11.78 -13.32
C PRO A 162 16.41 -10.39 -13.49
N ILE A 163 16.33 -9.65 -12.40
CA ILE A 163 15.93 -8.24 -12.45
C ILE A 163 17.02 -7.45 -13.18
N PRO A 164 16.71 -6.75 -14.29
CA PRO A 164 17.71 -5.95 -15.00
C PRO A 164 18.22 -4.82 -14.10
N PRO A 165 19.48 -4.35 -14.28
CA PRO A 165 19.98 -3.20 -13.55
C PRO A 165 19.19 -1.93 -13.90
N PHE A 166 19.34 -0.87 -13.08
CA PHE A 166 18.75 0.43 -13.36
C PHE A 166 19.18 0.94 -14.74
N THR A 167 18.20 1.35 -15.51
CA THR A 167 18.38 2.05 -16.79
C THR A 167 17.44 3.25 -16.79
N ALA A 168 17.99 4.45 -16.95
CA ALA A 168 17.21 5.68 -16.91
C ALA A 168 16.19 5.79 -18.04
N THR A 169 16.43 5.15 -19.18
CA THR A 169 15.58 5.24 -20.36
C THR A 169 14.98 3.87 -20.69
N GLN A 170 13.66 3.85 -20.86
CA GLN A 170 12.90 2.71 -21.38
C GLN A 170 12.16 3.13 -22.64
N THR A 171 12.02 2.20 -23.60
CA THR A 171 11.22 2.41 -24.79
C THR A 171 10.15 1.31 -24.87
N VAL A 172 8.89 1.71 -24.92
CA VAL A 172 7.73 0.82 -25.01
C VAL A 172 6.82 1.36 -26.12
N ASP A 173 6.49 0.53 -27.09
CA ASP A 173 5.67 0.87 -28.26
C ASP A 173 6.07 2.19 -28.97
N GLY A 174 7.38 2.41 -29.06
CA GLY A 174 7.95 3.62 -29.65
C GLY A 174 7.97 4.86 -28.75
N TYR A 175 7.27 4.86 -27.63
CA TYR A 175 7.35 5.91 -26.61
C TYR A 175 8.63 5.77 -25.80
N ARG A 176 9.34 6.87 -25.62
CA ARG A 176 10.56 6.91 -24.82
C ARG A 176 10.31 7.58 -23.49
N PHE A 177 10.48 6.82 -22.42
CA PHE A 177 10.33 7.23 -21.02
C PHE A 177 11.73 7.38 -20.42
N GLN A 178 12.05 8.54 -19.87
CA GLN A 178 13.36 8.81 -19.30
C GLN A 178 13.25 9.42 -17.90
N ILE A 179 13.71 8.68 -16.88
CA ILE A 179 13.92 9.23 -15.54
C ILE A 179 15.03 10.27 -15.61
N GLN A 180 14.80 11.45 -15.06
CA GLN A 180 15.76 12.54 -15.07
C GLN A 180 16.75 12.40 -13.91
N GLY A 181 18.04 12.57 -14.21
CA GLY A 181 19.12 12.48 -13.22
C GLY A 181 19.37 11.04 -12.71
N HIS A 182 20.00 10.97 -11.56
CA HIS A 182 20.23 9.74 -10.81
C HIS A 182 19.46 9.85 -9.48
N PRO A 183 18.25 9.28 -9.41
CA PRO A 183 17.44 9.40 -8.20
C PRO A 183 18.13 8.73 -7.01
N GLN A 184 18.28 9.48 -5.93
CA GLN A 184 18.70 8.96 -4.64
C GLN A 184 17.43 8.73 -3.82
N ILE A 185 17.02 7.47 -3.72
CA ILE A 185 15.80 7.10 -3.02
C ILE A 185 16.20 6.50 -1.68
N HIS A 186 15.67 7.05 -0.60
CA HIS A 186 15.88 6.54 0.74
C HIS A 186 14.59 5.94 1.28
N ALA A 187 14.71 4.82 1.97
CA ALA A 187 13.57 4.19 2.62
C ALA A 187 12.91 5.13 3.63
N ILE A 188 11.59 5.03 3.77
CA ILE A 188 10.75 5.80 4.72
C ILE A 188 10.78 7.33 4.44
N GLN A 189 11.37 7.76 3.34
CA GLN A 189 11.40 9.17 2.94
C GLN A 189 10.59 9.39 1.66
N ALA A 190 9.85 10.50 1.63
CA ALA A 190 9.14 10.90 0.43
C ALA A 190 10.16 11.39 -0.62
N ASN A 191 10.11 10.78 -1.78
CA ASN A 191 10.95 11.11 -2.94
C ASN A 191 10.07 11.40 -4.15
N PHE A 192 10.64 12.02 -5.17
CA PHE A 192 9.96 12.25 -6.43
C PHE A 192 10.86 11.89 -7.60
N LEU A 193 10.30 11.15 -8.57
CA LEU A 193 10.95 10.82 -9.83
C LEU A 193 10.32 11.65 -10.93
N THR A 194 11.10 12.48 -11.60
CA THR A 194 10.65 13.18 -12.79
C THR A 194 11.00 12.37 -14.02
N LEU A 195 9.99 12.07 -14.83
CA LEU A 195 10.17 11.39 -16.12
C LEU A 195 9.84 12.35 -17.27
N LYS A 196 10.69 12.36 -18.29
CA LYS A 196 10.37 12.92 -19.60
C LYS A 196 9.90 11.81 -20.52
N VAL A 197 8.80 12.07 -21.22
CA VAL A 197 8.18 11.10 -22.13
C VAL A 197 8.02 11.71 -23.50
N LEU A 198 8.58 11.03 -24.50
CA LEU A 198 8.44 11.40 -25.90
C LEU A 198 7.61 10.37 -26.64
N ASP A 199 6.81 10.85 -27.59
CA ASP A 199 6.05 10.01 -28.50
C ASP A 199 6.96 9.37 -29.58
N PRO A 200 6.46 8.44 -30.40
CA PRO A 200 7.24 7.81 -31.46
C PRO A 200 7.83 8.78 -32.48
N GLN A 201 7.35 10.01 -32.58
CA GLN A 201 7.85 11.07 -33.44
C GLN A 201 8.88 11.98 -32.74
N GLY A 202 9.24 11.68 -31.48
CA GLY A 202 10.18 12.45 -30.68
C GLY A 202 9.62 13.74 -30.08
N ARG A 203 8.31 13.96 -30.15
CA ARG A 203 7.62 15.09 -29.53
C ARG A 203 7.26 14.78 -28.09
N ARG A 204 6.96 15.78 -27.30
CA ARG A 204 6.46 15.60 -25.93
C ARG A 204 5.12 14.86 -25.94
N ALA A 205 5.02 13.76 -25.21
CA ALA A 205 3.81 12.96 -25.14
C ALA A 205 2.67 13.76 -24.48
N THR A 206 1.45 13.54 -24.96
CA THR A 206 0.23 14.08 -24.35
C THR A 206 -0.47 12.95 -23.63
N PHE A 207 -0.63 13.10 -22.32
CA PHE A 207 -1.27 12.10 -21.47
C PHE A 207 -2.79 12.29 -21.45
N THR A 208 -3.49 11.18 -21.41
CA THR A 208 -4.92 11.14 -21.15
C THR A 208 -5.15 10.53 -19.77
N THR A 209 -6.08 11.09 -19.01
CA THR A 209 -6.46 10.53 -17.72
C THR A 209 -7.03 9.12 -17.93
N TRP A 210 -6.45 8.16 -17.24
CA TRP A 210 -6.88 6.78 -17.22
C TRP A 210 -6.99 6.32 -15.77
N ARG A 211 -8.14 5.76 -15.39
CA ARG A 211 -8.44 5.40 -13.99
C ARG A 211 -8.15 6.54 -13.01
N GLY A 212 -8.57 7.76 -13.38
CA GLY A 212 -8.43 8.96 -12.54
C GLY A 212 -7.02 9.55 -12.40
N ALA A 213 -6.01 9.00 -13.06
CA ALA A 213 -4.64 9.49 -13.01
C ALA A 213 -4.01 9.56 -14.41
N LEU A 214 -2.93 10.33 -14.58
CA LEU A 214 -2.12 10.34 -15.80
C LEU A 214 -1.27 9.08 -15.90
N ALA A 215 -0.84 8.55 -14.76
CA ALA A 215 -0.12 7.28 -14.65
C ALA A 215 -0.29 6.69 -13.25
N HIS A 216 -0.17 5.37 -13.17
CA HIS A 216 -0.08 4.59 -11.95
C HIS A 216 1.33 4.04 -11.83
N ALA A 217 1.95 4.17 -10.66
CA ALA A 217 3.25 3.58 -10.40
C ALA A 217 3.11 2.53 -9.30
N ILE A 218 3.39 1.29 -9.67
CA ILE A 218 3.29 0.12 -8.81
C ILE A 218 4.70 -0.40 -8.56
N PHE A 219 5.02 -0.62 -7.29
CA PHE A 219 6.34 -1.03 -6.86
C PHE A 219 6.27 -2.36 -6.14
N PHE A 220 7.24 -3.23 -6.44
CA PHE A 220 7.45 -4.47 -5.71
C PHE A 220 8.91 -4.58 -5.28
N HIS A 221 9.12 -5.00 -4.03
CA HIS A 221 10.46 -5.27 -3.50
C HIS A 221 10.93 -6.65 -3.96
N GLU A 222 12.18 -6.73 -4.41
CA GLU A 222 12.81 -7.97 -4.83
C GLU A 222 12.76 -9.02 -3.69
N GLY A 223 12.22 -10.18 -3.98
CA GLY A 223 12.16 -11.32 -3.08
C GLY A 223 10.95 -11.31 -2.13
N SER A 224 10.65 -10.23 -1.43
CA SER A 224 9.48 -10.15 -0.53
C SER A 224 8.19 -9.89 -1.27
N LEU A 225 8.24 -9.21 -2.42
CA LEU A 225 7.10 -8.66 -3.14
C LEU A 225 6.27 -7.70 -2.27
N ASP A 226 6.93 -6.98 -1.34
CA ASP A 226 6.26 -5.89 -0.65
C ASP A 226 5.83 -4.83 -1.65
N TYR A 227 4.69 -4.25 -1.38
CA TYR A 227 3.91 -3.53 -2.37
C TYR A 227 3.72 -2.07 -1.98
N PHE A 228 3.93 -1.19 -2.95
CA PHE A 228 3.56 0.22 -2.87
C PHE A 228 2.91 0.66 -4.19
N HIS A 229 1.88 1.51 -4.09
CA HIS A 229 1.17 2.05 -5.25
C HIS A 229 0.94 3.55 -5.07
N THR A 230 1.24 4.31 -6.10
CA THR A 230 1.00 5.75 -6.15
C THR A 230 0.50 6.18 -7.53
N HIS A 231 0.04 7.42 -7.63
CA HIS A 231 -0.51 7.98 -8.85
C HIS A 231 0.25 9.24 -9.29
N VAL A 232 0.18 9.52 -10.57
CA VAL A 232 0.55 10.82 -11.12
C VAL A 232 -0.71 11.54 -11.56
N CYS A 233 -0.96 12.71 -11.02
CA CYS A 233 -2.21 13.41 -11.17
C CYS A 233 -2.15 14.56 -12.17
N SER A 234 -3.30 14.90 -12.74
CA SER A 234 -3.51 16.20 -13.37
C SER A 234 -3.57 17.31 -12.31
N PRO A 235 -3.15 18.53 -12.63
CA PRO A 235 -3.35 19.67 -11.73
C PRO A 235 -4.82 19.84 -11.36
N GLY A 236 -5.08 20.07 -10.07
CA GLY A 236 -6.44 20.27 -9.57
C GLY A 236 -7.31 19.02 -9.45
N ALA A 237 -6.76 17.82 -9.69
CA ALA A 237 -7.47 16.56 -9.44
C ALA A 237 -7.77 16.39 -7.95
N THR A 238 -9.06 16.38 -7.59
CA THR A 238 -9.51 16.35 -6.19
C THR A 238 -9.31 14.99 -5.52
N TYR A 239 -9.22 13.91 -6.31
CA TYR A 239 -9.24 12.54 -5.81
C TYR A 239 -7.91 11.78 -5.99
N CYS A 240 -6.91 12.43 -6.53
CA CYS A 240 -5.61 11.82 -6.77
C CYS A 240 -4.79 11.84 -5.48
N THR A 241 -5.00 10.87 -4.62
CA THR A 241 -4.27 10.70 -3.37
C THR A 241 -3.47 9.39 -3.38
N SER A 242 -2.45 9.29 -2.53
CA SER A 242 -1.73 8.04 -2.32
C SER A 242 -2.64 6.97 -1.70
N ALA A 243 -2.47 5.72 -2.09
CA ALA A 243 -3.16 4.58 -1.51
C ALA A 243 -2.93 4.44 0.02
N LEU A 244 -1.86 5.00 0.56
CA LEU A 244 -1.53 4.98 1.98
C LEU A 244 -2.27 6.03 2.83
N GLY A 245 -3.18 6.79 2.23
CA GLY A 245 -4.16 7.65 2.93
C GLY A 245 -3.61 8.85 3.71
N ALA A 246 -2.57 8.67 4.49
CA ALA A 246 -2.06 9.69 5.41
C ALA A 246 -0.94 10.57 4.81
N THR A 247 -0.20 10.07 3.83
CA THR A 247 0.92 10.78 3.23
C THR A 247 0.62 11.05 1.77
N LYS A 248 0.50 12.32 1.40
CA LYS A 248 0.33 12.74 0.01
C LYS A 248 1.66 12.56 -0.73
N VAL A 249 2.00 11.33 -1.09
CA VAL A 249 3.18 11.04 -1.92
C VAL A 249 2.79 10.88 -3.39
N THR A 250 1.67 11.44 -3.76
CA THR A 250 1.20 11.47 -5.13
C THR A 250 1.93 12.56 -5.90
N GLY A 251 2.49 12.20 -7.03
CA GLY A 251 3.09 13.14 -7.95
C GLY A 251 2.03 13.94 -8.72
N SER A 252 2.44 15.03 -9.35
CA SER A 252 1.59 15.80 -10.25
C SER A 252 2.39 16.30 -11.44
N SER A 253 1.77 16.34 -12.62
CA SER A 253 2.40 16.89 -13.80
C SER A 253 1.43 17.81 -14.54
N SER A 254 1.89 19.04 -14.82
CA SER A 254 1.17 20.04 -15.60
C SER A 254 1.72 20.23 -17.02
N ALA A 255 2.92 19.71 -17.29
CA ALA A 255 3.60 19.90 -18.55
C ALA A 255 3.38 18.68 -19.48
N PRO A 256 3.15 18.89 -20.79
CA PRO A 256 3.18 17.81 -21.74
C PRO A 256 4.54 17.08 -21.72
N GLY A 257 4.51 15.77 -21.82
CA GLY A 257 5.71 14.94 -21.84
C GLY A 257 6.45 14.87 -20.50
N GLU A 258 5.81 15.23 -19.38
CA GLU A 258 6.42 15.13 -18.06
C GLU A 258 5.51 14.39 -17.09
N LEU A 259 6.09 13.51 -16.30
CA LEU A 259 5.42 12.85 -15.18
C LEU A 259 6.29 13.02 -13.93
N ASN A 260 5.69 13.42 -12.82
CA ASN A 260 6.34 13.50 -11.53
C ASN A 260 5.73 12.44 -10.61
N VAL A 261 6.48 11.37 -10.34
CA VAL A 261 6.01 10.20 -9.58
C VAL A 261 6.44 10.35 -8.13
N GLY A 262 5.50 10.39 -7.20
CA GLY A 262 5.78 10.34 -5.76
C GLY A 262 6.18 8.92 -5.35
N VAL A 263 7.19 8.79 -4.49
CA VAL A 263 7.74 7.52 -4.02
C VAL A 263 7.91 7.56 -2.51
N LEU A 264 7.36 6.55 -1.81
CA LEU A 264 7.57 6.34 -0.39
C LEU A 264 7.68 4.83 -0.13
N LEU A 265 8.88 4.31 -0.14
CA LEU A 265 9.13 2.87 0.01
C LEU A 265 9.49 2.55 1.46
N PRO A 266 8.95 1.47 2.05
CA PRO A 266 9.09 1.20 3.47
C PRO A 266 10.46 0.67 3.87
N GLU A 267 11.22 0.10 2.93
CA GLU A 267 12.50 -0.54 3.21
C GLU A 267 13.53 -0.31 2.09
N SER A 268 14.81 -0.47 2.43
CA SER A 268 15.92 -0.44 1.49
C SER A 268 16.00 -1.73 0.67
N GLY A 269 16.67 -1.68 -0.46
CA GLY A 269 16.86 -2.83 -1.35
C GLY A 269 16.57 -2.53 -2.80
N THR A 270 16.42 -3.58 -3.60
CA THR A 270 16.03 -3.48 -5.01
C THR A 270 14.51 -3.48 -5.12
N TRP A 271 13.99 -2.48 -5.80
CA TRP A 271 12.57 -2.36 -6.09
C TRP A 271 12.31 -2.36 -7.58
N ARG A 272 11.29 -3.08 -8.01
CA ARG A 272 10.79 -3.04 -9.37
C ARG A 272 9.60 -2.10 -9.44
N MET A 273 9.72 -0.99 -10.17
CA MET A 273 8.63 -0.08 -10.47
C MET A 273 8.04 -0.41 -11.84
N PHE A 274 6.73 -0.52 -11.91
CA PHE A 274 5.95 -0.58 -13.14
C PHE A 274 5.14 0.70 -13.27
N LEU A 275 5.55 1.57 -14.19
CA LEU A 275 4.78 2.77 -14.53
C LEU A 275 3.76 2.40 -15.59
N ILE A 276 2.48 2.54 -15.27
CA ILE A 276 1.37 2.18 -16.14
C ILE A 276 0.64 3.46 -16.54
N THR A 277 0.48 3.69 -17.84
CA THR A 277 -0.12 4.91 -18.39
C THR A 277 -0.88 4.60 -19.67
N TYR A 278 -1.83 5.45 -20.01
CA TYR A 278 -2.61 5.33 -21.25
C TYR A 278 -2.11 6.33 -22.27
N LEU A 279 -1.50 5.83 -23.34
CA LEU A 279 -0.93 6.62 -24.43
C LEU A 279 -1.23 5.96 -25.77
N GLY A 280 -1.48 6.75 -26.80
CA GLY A 280 -1.67 6.24 -28.15
C GLY A 280 -2.89 5.30 -28.30
N GLY A 281 -3.86 5.38 -27.41
CA GLY A 281 -5.07 4.54 -27.46
C GLY A 281 -4.96 3.21 -26.70
N HIS A 282 -3.86 2.93 -26.00
CA HIS A 282 -3.68 1.69 -25.25
C HIS A 282 -2.86 1.89 -23.97
N VAL A 283 -2.91 0.90 -23.09
CA VAL A 283 -2.18 0.90 -21.82
C VAL A 283 -0.75 0.46 -22.04
N LEU A 284 0.20 1.26 -21.60
CA LEU A 284 1.63 0.95 -21.60
C LEU A 284 2.10 0.62 -20.19
N THR A 285 2.89 -0.44 -20.06
CA THR A 285 3.55 -0.81 -18.79
C THR A 285 5.07 -0.67 -18.98
N VAL A 286 5.66 0.24 -18.23
CA VAL A 286 7.08 0.62 -18.37
C VAL A 286 7.83 0.22 -17.10
N PRO A 287 8.69 -0.82 -17.18
CA PRO A 287 9.39 -1.33 -16.00
C PRO A 287 10.70 -0.56 -15.73
N TYR A 288 10.96 -0.27 -14.45
CA TYR A 288 12.23 0.27 -13.96
C TYR A 288 12.72 -0.52 -12.76
N THR A 289 14.03 -0.61 -12.61
CA THR A 289 14.66 -1.10 -11.38
C THR A 289 15.19 0.09 -10.60
N LEU A 290 14.88 0.16 -9.32
CA LEU A 290 15.29 1.24 -8.42
C LEU A 290 16.09 0.65 -7.27
N ASN A 291 17.19 1.31 -6.89
CA ASN A 291 17.94 0.98 -5.70
C ASN A 291 17.57 1.96 -4.59
N VAL A 292 17.12 1.44 -3.47
CA VAL A 292 16.68 2.20 -2.30
C VAL A 292 17.64 1.97 -1.15
N SER A 293 18.17 3.04 -0.58
CA SER A 293 19.12 2.99 0.55
C SER A 293 18.50 3.31 1.90
#